data_d2add1506b6afe577195b7fc94fe5a46
#
_entry.id   d2add1506b6afe577195b7fc94fe5a46
#
_cell.length_a   1.000
_cell.length_b   1.000
_cell.length_c   1.000
_cell.angle_alpha   90.00
_cell.angle_beta   90.00
_cell.angle_gamma   90.00
#
_symmetry.space_group_name_H-M   'P 1'
#
loop_
_entity.id
_entity.type
_entity.pdbx_description
1 polymer ?
#
loop_
_entity_poly.entity_id
_entity_poly.type
_entity_poly.pdbx_seq_one_letter_code
_entity_poly.pdbx_strand_id
1 'polypeptide(L)'
;MTADTMRDLLKPLIGMSGSISMLVSRIGPVALPMDENMKLTGVEVRPDGLIRLERDSGWVVIDPGEVVAVVWNGDPKNLPGQFL
;
A
#
# COMPACT_ATOMS: atom_id res chain seq x y z
N MET A 1 6.19 -9.46 -7.77
CA MET A 1 6.16 -8.01 -8.12
C MET A 1 7.53 -7.41 -7.83
N THR A 2 7.98 -6.47 -8.62
CA THR A 2 9.25 -5.77 -8.33
C THR A 2 9.02 -4.61 -7.38
N ALA A 3 10.07 -4.16 -6.71
CA ALA A 3 9.98 -3.01 -5.82
C ALA A 3 9.57 -1.74 -6.58
N ASP A 4 10.12 -1.54 -7.77
CA ASP A 4 9.77 -0.37 -8.58
C ASP A 4 8.31 -0.37 -9.01
N THR A 5 7.78 -1.52 -9.41
CA THR A 5 6.37 -1.65 -9.77
C THR A 5 5.48 -1.36 -8.57
N MET A 6 5.83 -1.91 -7.41
CA MET A 6 5.07 -1.70 -6.20
C MET A 6 5.09 -0.23 -5.76
N ARG A 7 6.25 0.41 -5.84
CA ARG A 7 6.38 1.84 -5.57
C ARG A 7 5.45 2.65 -6.47
N ASP A 8 5.45 2.35 -7.77
CA ASP A 8 4.65 3.10 -8.74
C ASP A 8 3.15 2.91 -8.52
N LEU A 9 2.74 1.74 -8.01
CA LEU A 9 1.35 1.49 -7.66
C LEU A 9 0.93 2.21 -6.38
N LEU A 10 1.81 2.28 -5.39
CA LEU A 10 1.45 2.79 -4.07
C LEU A 10 1.68 4.29 -3.91
N LYS A 11 2.64 4.84 -4.63
CA LYS A 11 2.97 6.26 -4.49
C LYS A 11 1.78 7.21 -4.70
N PRO A 12 0.89 6.97 -5.67
CA PRO A 12 -0.30 7.82 -5.83
C PRO A 12 -1.27 7.76 -4.65
N LEU A 13 -1.13 6.77 -3.78
CA LEU A 13 -2.03 6.59 -2.64
C LEU A 13 -1.60 7.37 -1.40
N ILE A 14 -0.44 8.02 -1.45
CA ILE A 14 0.05 8.84 -0.34
C ILE A 14 -0.97 9.93 -0.02
N GLY A 15 -1.36 10.00 1.24
CA GLY A 15 -2.32 10.98 1.72
C GLY A 15 -3.79 10.62 1.50
N MET A 16 -4.07 9.51 0.83
CA MET A 16 -5.45 9.10 0.58
C MET A 16 -6.01 8.27 1.73
N SER A 17 -7.33 8.32 1.89
CA SER A 17 -8.05 7.51 2.89
C SER A 17 -8.58 6.25 2.23
N GLY A 18 -8.50 5.14 2.94
CA GLY A 18 -8.95 3.85 2.44
C GLY A 18 -8.19 2.71 3.08
N SER A 19 -7.99 1.65 2.33
CA SER A 19 -7.13 0.56 2.77
C SER A 19 -6.43 -0.09 1.59
N ILE A 20 -5.20 -0.56 1.85
CA ILE A 20 -4.46 -1.36 0.90
C ILE A 20 -4.50 -2.79 1.42
N SER A 21 -4.92 -3.72 0.56
CA SER A 21 -4.85 -5.15 0.87
C SER A 21 -3.83 -5.79 -0.05
N MET A 22 -2.95 -6.60 0.52
CA MET A 22 -1.93 -7.31 -0.23
C MET A 22 -2.06 -8.80 0.04
N LEU A 23 -1.97 -9.60 -1.01
CA LEU A 23 -1.87 -11.03 -0.86
C LEU A 23 -0.38 -11.39 -0.87
N VAL A 24 0.10 -11.88 0.27
CA VAL A 24 1.51 -12.19 0.46
C VAL A 24 1.68 -13.71 0.48
N SER A 25 2.62 -14.22 -0.30
CA SER A 25 2.92 -15.65 -0.34
C SER A 25 3.21 -16.19 1.05
N ARG A 26 2.64 -17.36 1.37
CA ARG A 26 2.85 -18.07 2.63
C ARG A 26 2.26 -17.41 3.87
N ILE A 27 1.85 -16.15 3.77
CA ILE A 27 1.27 -15.43 4.90
C ILE A 27 -0.24 -15.27 4.69
N GLY A 28 -0.65 -14.99 3.44
CA GLY A 28 -2.02 -14.72 3.11
C GLY A 28 -2.31 -13.21 3.02
N PRO A 29 -3.57 -12.81 3.15
CA PRO A 29 -3.92 -11.41 3.01
C PRO A 29 -3.41 -10.58 4.18
N VAL A 30 -2.85 -9.42 3.84
CA VAL A 30 -2.38 -8.42 4.80
C VAL A 30 -3.08 -7.11 4.46
N ALA A 31 -3.73 -6.51 5.43
CA ALA A 31 -4.44 -5.25 5.24
C ALA A 31 -3.68 -4.10 5.90
N LEU A 32 -3.59 -2.99 5.20
CA LEU A 32 -3.02 -1.75 5.72
C LEU A 32 -4.12 -0.69 5.70
N PRO A 33 -4.82 -0.49 6.82
CA PRO A 33 -5.82 0.56 6.89
C PRO A 33 -5.15 1.93 6.85
N MET A 34 -5.77 2.87 6.14
CA MET A 34 -5.26 4.23 5.97
C MET A 34 -6.38 5.22 6.29
N ASP A 35 -6.70 5.35 7.56
CA ASP A 35 -7.66 6.33 8.04
C ASP A 35 -6.98 7.67 8.34
N GLU A 36 -7.66 8.59 9.00
CA GLU A 36 -7.15 9.92 9.28
C GLU A 36 -5.80 9.93 10.00
N ASN A 37 -5.54 8.93 10.83
CA ASN A 37 -4.33 8.86 11.65
C ASN A 37 -3.31 7.86 11.13
N MET A 38 -3.58 7.24 9.99
CA MET A 38 -2.75 6.16 9.47
C MET A 38 -2.52 6.27 7.97
N LYS A 39 -2.55 7.49 7.45
CA LYS A 39 -2.33 7.69 6.01
C LYS A 39 -0.91 7.34 5.62
N LEU A 40 -0.78 6.84 4.41
CA LEU A 40 0.53 6.59 3.83
C LEU A 40 1.24 7.92 3.60
N THR A 41 2.45 8.05 4.11
CA THR A 41 3.24 9.28 4.00
C THR A 41 4.48 9.11 3.13
N GLY A 42 4.92 7.90 2.90
CA GLY A 42 6.09 7.66 2.07
C GLY A 42 6.17 6.24 1.56
N VAL A 43 6.78 6.09 0.39
CA VAL A 43 7.06 4.80 -0.23
C VAL A 43 8.51 4.85 -0.70
N GLU A 44 9.36 3.98 -0.16
CA GLU A 44 10.78 3.98 -0.47
C GLU A 44 11.25 2.60 -0.89
N VAL A 45 11.96 2.54 -2.02
CA VAL A 45 12.64 1.33 -2.45
C VAL A 45 14.01 1.30 -1.77
N ARG A 46 14.28 0.24 -1.02
CA ARG A 46 15.52 0.08 -0.29
C ARG A 46 16.61 -0.53 -1.19
N PRO A 47 17.89 -0.29 -0.86
CA PRO A 47 18.98 -0.91 -1.62
C PRO A 47 18.97 -2.44 -1.59
N ASP A 48 18.35 -3.05 -0.55
CA ASP A 48 18.25 -4.51 -0.43
C ASP A 48 17.10 -5.10 -1.25
N GLY A 49 16.39 -4.30 -2.03
CA GLY A 49 15.28 -4.77 -2.86
C GLY A 49 13.95 -4.82 -2.13
N LEU A 50 13.91 -4.52 -0.85
CA LEU A 50 12.68 -4.43 -0.10
C LEU A 50 12.04 -3.05 -0.28
N ILE A 51 10.79 -2.92 0.10
CA ILE A 51 10.09 -1.64 0.04
C ILE A 51 9.63 -1.26 1.44
N ARG A 52 9.85 0.01 1.79
CA ARG A 52 9.42 0.56 3.06
C ARG A 52 8.22 1.46 2.82
N LEU A 53 7.15 1.19 3.55
CA LEU A 53 5.94 2.02 3.54
C LEU A 53 5.88 2.77 4.86
N GLU A 54 5.89 4.09 4.81
CA GLU A 54 5.73 4.93 5.98
C GLU A 54 4.30 5.40 6.10
N ARG A 55 3.77 5.39 7.32
CA ARG A 55 2.46 5.91 7.67
C ARG A 55 2.61 6.85 8.85
N ASP A 56 1.57 7.62 9.16
CA ASP A 56 1.59 8.56 10.30
C ASP A 56 1.98 7.90 11.61
N SER A 57 1.57 6.64 11.80
CA SER A 57 1.78 5.93 13.07
C SER A 57 2.97 4.98 13.06
N GLY A 58 3.72 4.90 11.98
CA GLY A 58 4.86 3.98 11.90
C GLY A 58 5.19 3.58 10.49
N TRP A 59 5.93 2.49 10.35
CA TRP A 59 6.35 2.00 9.05
C TRP A 59 6.32 0.48 9.00
N VAL A 60 6.32 -0.04 7.77
CA VAL A 60 6.41 -1.47 7.52
C VAL A 60 7.33 -1.70 6.35
N VAL A 61 8.11 -2.77 6.39
CA VAL A 61 8.99 -3.18 5.30
C VAL A 61 8.45 -4.49 4.72
N ILE A 62 8.33 -4.54 3.42
CA ILE A 62 7.72 -5.64 2.70
C ILE A 62 8.68 -6.13 1.62
N ASP A 63 8.70 -7.44 1.40
CA ASP A 63 9.39 -8.02 0.26
C ASP A 63 8.46 -8.03 -0.94
N PRO A 64 8.69 -7.19 -1.96
CA PRO A 64 7.81 -7.15 -3.12
C PRO A 64 7.75 -8.47 -3.88
N GLY A 65 8.82 -9.26 -3.81
CA GLY A 65 8.87 -10.57 -4.46
C GLY A 65 7.86 -11.55 -3.90
N GLU A 66 7.41 -11.36 -2.67
CA GLU A 66 6.43 -12.21 -2.03
C GLU A 66 4.99 -11.69 -2.20
N VAL A 67 4.81 -10.52 -2.79
CA VAL A 67 3.48 -9.93 -3.00
C VAL A 67 2.91 -10.41 -4.33
N VAL A 68 1.77 -11.08 -4.28
CA VAL A 68 1.09 -11.64 -5.45
C VAL A 68 0.05 -10.69 -6.00
N ALA A 69 -0.62 -9.95 -5.13
CA ALA A 69 -1.68 -9.01 -5.54
C ALA A 69 -1.76 -7.84 -4.58
N VAL A 70 -2.14 -6.69 -5.11
CA VAL A 70 -2.41 -5.49 -4.33
C VAL A 70 -3.78 -4.98 -4.71
N VAL A 71 -4.61 -4.72 -3.72
CA VAL A 71 -5.96 -4.20 -3.92
C VAL A 71 -6.09 -2.89 -3.16
N TRP A 72 -6.55 -1.87 -3.85
CA TRP A 72 -6.86 -0.58 -3.24
C TRP A 72 -8.36 -0.48 -3.01
N ASN A 73 -8.75 -0.25 -1.76
CA ASN A 73 -10.13 0.00 -1.37
C ASN A 73 -10.20 1.43 -0.82
N GLY A 74 -10.52 2.36 -1.70
CA GLY A 74 -10.61 3.76 -1.31
C GLY A 74 -11.85 4.05 -0.49
N ASP A 75 -11.82 5.18 0.21
CA ASP A 75 -12.99 5.69 0.92
C ASP A 75 -14.07 6.01 -0.12
N PRO A 76 -15.31 5.52 0.05
CA PRO A 76 -16.40 5.80 -0.88
C PRO A 76 -16.61 7.28 -1.20
N LYS A 77 -16.27 8.15 -0.28
CA LYS A 77 -16.39 9.60 -0.49
C LYS A 77 -15.35 10.14 -1.47
N ASN A 78 -14.28 9.42 -1.70
CA ASN A 78 -13.15 9.87 -2.52
C ASN A 78 -12.97 9.07 -3.80
N LEU A 79 -13.86 8.12 -4.08
CA LEU A 79 -13.74 7.28 -5.27
C LEU A 79 -14.45 7.90 -6.46
N PRO A 80 -13.72 8.34 -7.49
CA PRO A 80 -14.36 8.86 -8.69
C PRO A 80 -15.04 7.72 -9.45
N GLY A 81 -16.23 7.99 -9.98
CA GLY A 81 -16.94 7.06 -10.84
C GLY A 81 -17.49 5.82 -10.17
N GLN A 82 -17.44 5.77 -8.86
CA GLN A 82 -17.88 4.56 -8.18
C GLN A 82 -19.38 4.38 -8.16
N PHE A 83 -20.08 5.43 -8.42
CA PHE A 83 -21.49 5.45 -8.40
C PHE A 83 -22.08 4.98 -9.67
N LEU A 84 -21.57 4.16 -10.25
CA LEU A 84 -22.06 3.60 -11.47
C LEU A 84 -23.25 2.71 -11.26
#